data_9247b274f201ed1d8a7fcb4888a7e27b
#
_entry.id   9247b274f201ed1d8a7fcb4888a7e27b
#
_cell.length_a   1.000
_cell.length_b   1.000
_cell.length_c   1.000
_cell.angle_alpha   90.00
_cell.angle_beta   90.00
_cell.angle_gamma   90.00
#
_symmetry.space_group_name_H-M   'P 1'
#
loop_
_entity.id
_entity.type
_entity.pdbx_description
1 polymer ?
#
loop_
_entity_poly.entity_id
_entity_poly.type
_entity_poly.pdbx_seq_one_letter_code
_entity_poly.pdbx_strand_id
1 'polypeptide(L)' 'MNKLNAIIIEDEVPAARLLHSMITRLRPQWTLTIIPGSVDEAVAWFKDNPQPDLIF' A
#
# COMPACT_ATOMS: atom_id res chain seq x y z
N MET A 1 10.55 5.07 15.32
CA MET A 1 10.97 3.73 15.42
C MET A 1 10.04 2.70 14.81
N ASN A 2 8.83 2.94 14.64
CA ASN A 2 7.92 1.95 14.09
C ASN A 2 7.69 2.19 12.62
N LYS A 3 8.70 1.83 11.83
CA LYS A 3 8.57 1.94 10.39
C LYS A 3 7.98 0.64 9.88
N LEU A 4 6.73 0.71 9.49
CA LEU A 4 6.07 -0.40 8.83
C LEU A 4 6.03 -0.16 7.34
N ASN A 5 6.13 -1.25 6.60
CA ASN A 5 5.88 -1.23 5.17
C ASN A 5 4.46 -1.72 4.96
N ALA A 6 3.61 -0.85 4.47
CA ALA A 6 2.22 -1.17 4.22
C ALA A 6 1.90 -0.96 2.75
N ILE A 7 1.00 -1.76 2.24
CA ILE A 7 0.55 -1.61 0.86
C ILE A 7 -0.95 -1.44 0.80
N ILE A 8 -1.38 -0.71 -0.20
CA ILE A 8 -2.80 -0.53 -0.52
C ILE A 8 -3.04 -1.18 -1.87
N ILE A 9 -3.93 -2.15 -1.92
CA ILE A 9 -4.34 -2.76 -3.17
C ILE A 9 -5.73 -2.26 -3.48
N GLU A 10 -5.85 -1.40 -4.48
CA GLU A 10 -7.13 -0.76 -4.81
C GLU A 10 -7.14 -0.39 -6.27
N ASP A 11 -8.19 -0.80 -6.97
CA ASP A 11 -8.33 -0.53 -8.40
C ASP A 11 -8.94 0.83 -8.68
N GLU A 12 -9.54 1.48 -7.69
CA GLU A 12 -10.07 2.82 -7.86
C GLU A 12 -9.06 3.85 -7.34
N VAL A 13 -8.49 4.61 -8.26
CA VAL A 13 -7.42 5.55 -7.92
C VAL A 13 -7.84 6.58 -6.87
N PRO A 14 -9.03 7.22 -6.97
CA PRO A 14 -9.42 8.19 -5.94
C PRO A 14 -9.53 7.56 -4.55
N ALA A 15 -10.06 6.34 -4.47
CA ALA A 15 -10.18 5.65 -3.18
C ALA A 15 -8.80 5.33 -2.60
N ALA A 16 -7.87 4.86 -3.44
CA ALA A 16 -6.52 4.58 -3.01
C ALA A 16 -5.83 5.83 -2.49
N ARG A 17 -5.99 6.96 -3.18
CA ARG A 17 -5.38 8.22 -2.76
C ARG A 17 -5.95 8.72 -1.44
N LEU A 18 -7.25 8.61 -1.26
CA LEU A 18 -7.87 9.01 0.00
C LEU A 18 -7.35 8.19 1.15
N LEU A 19 -7.30 6.87 0.99
CA LEU A 19 -6.80 5.98 2.02
C LEU A 19 -5.33 6.27 2.31
N HIS A 20 -4.53 6.49 1.28
CA HIS A 20 -3.13 6.84 1.42
C HIS A 20 -2.96 8.11 2.26
N SER A 21 -3.75 9.14 1.95
CA SER A 21 -3.69 10.40 2.68
C SER A 21 -4.04 10.23 4.15
N MET A 22 -5.08 9.45 4.42
CA MET A 22 -5.53 9.23 5.79
C MET A 22 -4.49 8.48 6.61
N ILE A 23 -3.91 7.43 6.04
CA ILE A 23 -2.90 6.64 6.74
C ILE A 23 -1.62 7.45 6.93
N THR A 24 -1.20 8.19 5.92
CA THR A 24 0.00 9.03 6.03
C THR A 24 -0.16 10.06 7.12
N ARG A 25 -1.36 10.62 7.28
CA ARG A 25 -1.62 11.60 8.34
C ARG A 25 -1.51 10.98 9.71
N LEU A 26 -2.01 9.75 9.87
CA LEU A 26 -2.03 9.08 11.15
C LEU A 26 -0.69 8.41 11.50
N ARG A 27 0.02 7.96 10.48
CA ARG A 27 1.28 7.23 10.65
C ARG A 27 2.31 7.71 9.64
N PRO A 28 2.83 8.93 9.80
CA PRO A 28 3.71 9.51 8.79
C PRO A 28 5.05 8.77 8.63
N GLN A 29 5.42 7.96 9.60
CA GLN A 29 6.67 7.20 9.52
C GLN A 29 6.55 5.89 8.76
N TRP A 30 5.34 5.47 8.42
CA TRP A 30 5.15 4.25 7.64
C TRP A 30 5.51 4.49 6.19
N THR A 31 6.09 3.46 5.56
CA THR A 31 6.28 3.45 4.11
C THR A 31 5.02 2.86 3.49
N LEU A 32 4.36 3.64 2.66
CA LEU A 32 3.07 3.26 2.11
C LEU A 32 3.14 3.21 0.60
N THR A 33 2.85 2.06 0.03
CA THR A 33 2.89 1.84 -1.41
C THR A 33 1.50 1.51 -1.91
N ILE A 34 1.10 2.14 -3.00
CA ILE A 34 -0.17 1.84 -3.66
C ILE A 34 0.12 0.91 -4.84
N ILE A 35 -0.57 -0.22 -4.86
CA ILE A 35 -0.52 -1.13 -6.00
C ILE A 35 -1.83 -0.95 -6.75
N PRO A 36 -1.80 -0.29 -7.90
CA PRO A 36 -3.02 -0.09 -8.68
C PRO A 36 -3.41 -1.35 -9.41
N GLY A 37 -4.71 -1.53 -9.59
CA GLY A 37 -5.20 -2.49 -10.53
C GLY A 37 -5.60 -3.82 -9.95
N SER A 38 -5.29 -4.86 -10.69
CA SER A 38 -5.89 -6.17 -10.51
C SER A 38 -5.11 -7.05 -9.54
N VAL A 39 -5.71 -8.20 -9.25
CA VAL A 39 -5.05 -9.26 -8.49
C VAL A 39 -3.75 -9.69 -9.17
N ASP A 40 -3.75 -9.76 -10.50
CA ASP A 40 -2.55 -10.16 -11.24
C ASP A 40 -1.39 -9.19 -11.01
N GLU A 41 -1.68 -7.90 -10.97
CA GLU A 41 -0.64 -6.90 -10.72
C GLU A 41 -0.11 -7.01 -9.30
N ALA A 42 -0.98 -7.27 -8.34
CA ALA A 42 -0.57 -7.47 -6.96
C ALA A 42 0.32 -8.69 -6.83
N VAL A 43 -0.04 -9.80 -7.47
CA VAL A 43 0.77 -11.01 -7.45
C VAL A 43 2.15 -10.75 -8.04
N ALA A 44 2.21 -10.05 -9.17
CA ALA A 44 3.48 -9.71 -9.79
C ALA A 44 4.34 -8.86 -8.86
N TRP A 45 3.72 -7.89 -8.18
CA TRP A 45 4.43 -7.04 -7.24
C TRP A 45 5.04 -7.86 -6.11
N PHE A 46 4.28 -8.79 -5.53
CA PHE A 46 4.77 -9.62 -4.43
C PHE A 46 5.93 -10.52 -4.83
N LYS A 47 6.00 -10.92 -6.09
CA LYS A 47 7.12 -11.74 -6.55
C LYS A 47 8.43 -10.98 -6.55
N ASP A 48 8.37 -9.67 -6.78
CA ASP A 48 9.56 -8.84 -6.96
C ASP A 48 9.91 -7.99 -5.77
N ASN A 49 9.10 -8.01 -4.73
CA ASN A 49 9.29 -7.13 -3.57
C ASN A 49 9.19 -7.89 -2.26
N PRO A 50 9.84 -7.37 -1.20
CA PRO A 50 9.72 -7.98 0.11
C PRO A 50 8.29 -7.98 0.60
N GLN A 51 7.99 -8.95 1.45
CA GLN A 51 6.67 -9.06 2.04
C GLN A 51 6.37 -7.84 2.91
N PRO A 52 5.20 -7.20 2.72
CA PRO A 52 4.84 -6.06 3.56
C PRO A 52 4.39 -6.51 4.95
N ASP A 53 4.36 -5.54 5.87
CA ASP A 53 3.86 -5.79 7.21
C ASP A 53 2.34 -5.76 7.27
N LEU A 54 1.73 -4.89 6.46
CA LEU A 54 0.27 -4.73 6.41
C LEU A 54 -0.21 -4.59 4.97
N ILE A 55 -1.42 -5.08 4.74
CA ILE A 55 -2.11 -4.94 3.46
C ILE A 55 -3.49 -4.35 3.71
N PHE A 56 -3.81 -3.31 2.99
CA PHE A 56 -5.16 -2.71 3.01
C PHE A 56 -5.92 -3.03 1.73
#